data_a82819d23cec7bc073c86baa742f7dd3
#
_entry.id   a82819d23cec7bc073c86baa742f7dd3
#
_cell.length_a   1.000
_cell.length_b   1.000
_cell.length_c   1.000
_cell.angle_alpha   90.00
_cell.angle_beta   90.00
_cell.angle_gamma   90.00
#
_symmetry.space_group_name_H-M   'P 1'
#
loop_
_entity.id
_entity.type
_entity.pdbx_description
1 polymer ?
#
loop_
_entity_poly.entity_id
_entity_poly.type
_entity_poly.pdbx_seq_one_letter_code
_entity_poly.pdbx_strand_id
1 'polypeptide(L)'
;ADKAEILFAFEHGDRTMKSSAYNSAKTIDASPNVMLINVSPIEYGHVLLCPRVTDCLPQRISPELLLPPLYMAAESRNPYFRVGYNSLGAYATINHLHFQAYYLMEAFPIERAQTTRLPQRVYKKRHRHGVVVNQVTGYPVRCLCFERKDATFEALADLLGNACERLQERNIPFNLLIADHGARVFLIPQVFSHRAAKGEIPEDVAATGVNPAVFEISGHLLYKQQDDYDACTQDAAFKMLACASLGEDAVQFAGAMLDHDVAVGLCRGELHPTTLAPFA
;
A
#
# COMPACT_ATOMS: atom_id res chain seq x y z
N ALA A 1 -5.64 1.58 -24.98
CA ALA A 1 -4.87 0.35 -24.79
C ALA A 1 -5.25 -0.61 -25.91
N ASP A 2 -4.27 -1.26 -26.52
CA ASP A 2 -4.51 -2.30 -27.49
C ASP A 2 -5.27 -3.46 -26.81
N LYS A 3 -6.25 -4.07 -27.49
CA LYS A 3 -7.05 -5.17 -26.93
C LYS A 3 -6.18 -6.34 -26.44
N ALA A 4 -4.97 -6.47 -26.97
CA ALA A 4 -3.99 -7.49 -26.59
C ALA A 4 -3.40 -7.27 -25.17
N GLU A 5 -3.47 -6.06 -24.60
CA GLU A 5 -2.96 -5.76 -23.27
C GLU A 5 -3.97 -6.06 -22.15
N ILE A 6 -5.25 -6.20 -22.49
CA ILE A 6 -6.30 -6.52 -21.53
C ILE A 6 -6.33 -8.04 -21.30
N LEU A 7 -5.98 -8.45 -20.09
CA LEU A 7 -6.03 -9.86 -19.71
C LEU A 7 -7.47 -10.32 -19.47
N PHE A 8 -8.23 -9.57 -18.69
CA PHE A 8 -9.68 -9.74 -18.51
C PHE A 8 -10.33 -8.49 -17.89
N ALA A 9 -11.66 -8.42 -17.99
CA ALA A 9 -12.47 -7.41 -17.32
C ALA A 9 -13.51 -8.10 -16.43
N PHE A 10 -13.88 -7.46 -15.31
CA PHE A 10 -14.87 -7.98 -14.38
C PHE A 10 -15.68 -6.85 -13.75
N GLU A 11 -16.90 -7.16 -13.34
CA GLU A 11 -17.76 -6.26 -12.61
C GLU A 11 -17.79 -6.67 -11.13
N HIS A 12 -17.94 -5.68 -10.25
CA HIS A 12 -18.17 -5.92 -8.84
C HIS A 12 -19.68 -6.04 -8.63
N GLY A 13 -20.18 -7.25 -8.52
CA GLY A 13 -21.58 -7.52 -8.22
C GLY A 13 -21.73 -8.71 -7.28
N ASP A 14 -22.71 -8.62 -6.38
CA ASP A 14 -23.12 -9.62 -5.39
C ASP A 14 -22.24 -10.87 -5.22
N ARG A 15 -21.24 -10.78 -4.36
CA ARG A 15 -20.43 -11.85 -3.76
C ARG A 15 -19.70 -12.84 -4.68
N THR A 16 -19.78 -12.70 -6.00
CA THR A 16 -18.99 -13.50 -6.93
C THR A 16 -18.43 -12.61 -8.02
N MET A 17 -17.10 -12.59 -8.15
CA MET A 17 -16.47 -11.97 -9.31
C MET A 17 -16.92 -12.77 -10.56
N LYS A 18 -17.81 -12.18 -11.37
CA LYS A 18 -18.14 -12.75 -12.67
C LYS A 18 -17.05 -12.32 -13.64
N SER A 19 -16.07 -13.18 -13.88
CA SER A 19 -15.14 -12.97 -14.98
C SER A 19 -15.88 -13.17 -16.30
N SER A 20 -15.96 -12.13 -17.13
CA SER A 20 -16.26 -12.30 -18.54
C SER A 20 -14.94 -12.22 -19.29
N ALA A 21 -14.53 -13.31 -19.92
CA ALA A 21 -13.48 -13.25 -20.93
C ALA A 21 -13.90 -12.18 -21.96
N TYR A 22 -13.01 -11.24 -22.27
CA TYR A 22 -13.26 -10.06 -23.11
C TYR A 22 -13.56 -10.42 -24.58
N ASN A 23 -14.45 -11.38 -24.83
CA ASN A 23 -14.77 -11.87 -26.16
C ASN A 23 -16.23 -11.69 -26.60
N SER A 24 -17.04 -10.95 -25.87
CA SER A 24 -18.39 -10.65 -26.36
C SER A 24 -18.75 -9.18 -26.17
N ALA A 25 -19.07 -8.55 -27.29
CA ALA A 25 -19.62 -7.21 -27.40
C ALA A 25 -21.03 -7.14 -26.76
N LYS A 26 -21.14 -7.43 -25.45
CA LYS A 26 -22.30 -7.02 -24.67
C LYS A 26 -21.97 -5.65 -24.13
N THR A 27 -22.87 -4.71 -24.36
CA THR A 27 -22.91 -3.38 -23.77
C THR A 27 -22.64 -3.49 -22.27
N ILE A 28 -21.43 -3.10 -21.85
CA ILE A 28 -21.07 -2.96 -20.45
C ILE A 28 -21.65 -1.61 -20.05
N ASP A 29 -22.85 -1.62 -19.43
CA ASP A 29 -23.51 -0.38 -18.95
C ASP A 29 -22.82 0.22 -17.73
N ALA A 30 -21.88 -0.50 -17.10
CA ALA A 30 -21.08 -0.06 -15.97
C ALA A 30 -19.59 0.02 -16.36
N SER A 31 -18.84 0.91 -15.70
CA SER A 31 -17.39 1.00 -15.86
C SER A 31 -16.70 -0.25 -15.29
N PRO A 32 -16.07 -1.11 -16.10
CA PRO A 32 -15.51 -2.36 -15.63
C PRO A 32 -14.21 -2.14 -14.87
N ASN A 33 -13.90 -3.07 -13.95
CA ASN A 33 -12.55 -3.26 -13.48
C ASN A 33 -11.77 -4.05 -14.53
N VAL A 34 -10.59 -3.58 -14.89
CA VAL A 34 -9.78 -4.20 -15.95
C VAL A 34 -8.44 -4.64 -15.39
N MET A 35 -8.02 -5.84 -15.77
CA MET A 35 -6.68 -6.33 -15.52
C MET A 35 -5.86 -6.25 -16.81
N LEU A 36 -4.76 -5.52 -16.76
CA LEU A 36 -3.85 -5.28 -17.87
C LEU A 36 -2.53 -6.01 -17.64
N ILE A 37 -1.90 -6.50 -18.71
CA ILE A 37 -0.53 -6.98 -18.65
C ILE A 37 0.38 -5.77 -18.50
N ASN A 38 1.31 -5.79 -17.53
CA ASN A 38 2.29 -4.72 -17.39
C ASN A 38 3.31 -4.81 -18.53
N VAL A 39 3.50 -3.70 -19.26
CA VAL A 39 4.44 -3.63 -20.40
C VAL A 39 5.90 -3.68 -19.96
N SER A 40 6.18 -3.42 -18.68
CA SER A 40 7.52 -3.47 -18.07
C SER A 40 7.47 -4.39 -16.84
N PRO A 41 7.30 -5.71 -17.05
CA PRO A 41 7.15 -6.63 -15.93
C PRO A 41 8.46 -6.74 -15.16
N ILE A 42 8.35 -6.74 -13.83
CA ILE A 42 9.48 -6.91 -12.91
C ILE A 42 9.54 -8.32 -12.34
N GLU A 43 8.41 -9.06 -12.40
CA GLU A 43 8.32 -10.42 -11.89
C GLU A 43 7.22 -11.19 -12.63
N TYR A 44 7.11 -12.49 -12.36
CA TYR A 44 6.12 -13.37 -12.96
C TYR A 44 4.70 -12.91 -12.68
N GLY A 45 3.90 -12.81 -13.75
CA GLY A 45 2.51 -12.41 -13.68
C GLY A 45 2.28 -10.95 -13.28
N HIS A 46 3.23 -10.05 -13.60
CA HIS A 46 3.10 -8.63 -13.30
C HIS A 46 1.97 -8.00 -14.13
N VAL A 47 0.92 -7.62 -13.44
CA VAL A 47 -0.30 -7.04 -14.01
C VAL A 47 -0.67 -5.73 -13.32
N LEU A 48 -1.50 -4.94 -14.00
CA LEU A 48 -2.15 -3.76 -13.44
C LEU A 48 -3.64 -4.04 -13.26
N LEU A 49 -4.19 -3.71 -12.11
CA LEU A 49 -5.62 -3.65 -11.88
C LEU A 49 -6.07 -2.19 -11.93
N CYS A 50 -6.94 -1.87 -12.89
CA CYS A 50 -7.55 -0.55 -13.05
C CYS A 50 -9.04 -0.63 -12.70
N PRO A 51 -9.45 -0.27 -11.48
CA PRO A 51 -10.85 -0.25 -11.10
C PRO A 51 -11.62 0.79 -11.91
N ARG A 52 -12.82 0.43 -12.38
CA ARG A 52 -13.75 1.35 -13.07
C ARG A 52 -13.03 2.19 -14.14
N VAL A 53 -12.36 1.50 -15.06
CA VAL A 53 -11.39 2.10 -15.99
C VAL A 53 -11.96 3.25 -16.84
N THR A 54 -13.25 3.18 -17.23
CA THR A 54 -13.89 4.20 -18.04
C THR A 54 -14.30 5.46 -17.25
N ASP A 55 -14.33 5.38 -15.91
CA ASP A 55 -14.61 6.52 -15.04
C ASP A 55 -13.41 7.46 -14.87
N CYS A 56 -12.24 7.04 -15.38
CA CYS A 56 -11.01 7.83 -15.30
C CYS A 56 -10.69 8.31 -13.88
N LEU A 57 -10.87 7.44 -12.89
CA LEU A 57 -10.67 7.78 -11.48
C LEU A 57 -9.23 8.28 -11.23
N PRO A 58 -9.05 9.33 -10.42
CA PRO A 58 -7.71 9.78 -10.04
C PRO A 58 -7.01 8.74 -9.16
N GLN A 59 -5.65 8.81 -9.08
CA GLN A 59 -4.82 7.92 -8.25
C GLN A 59 -5.03 8.23 -6.75
N ARG A 60 -6.22 7.97 -6.25
CA ARG A 60 -6.66 8.18 -4.87
C ARG A 60 -7.43 6.98 -4.37
N ILE A 61 -7.28 6.69 -3.09
CA ILE A 61 -7.98 5.59 -2.40
C ILE A 61 -9.21 6.14 -1.70
N SER A 62 -10.32 5.40 -1.82
CA SER A 62 -11.47 5.43 -0.92
C SER A 62 -11.77 3.99 -0.44
N PRO A 63 -12.59 3.82 0.60
CA PRO A 63 -12.92 2.48 1.12
C PRO A 63 -13.43 1.52 0.04
N GLU A 64 -14.33 1.96 -0.81
CA GLU A 64 -14.93 1.14 -1.88
C GLU A 64 -13.91 0.70 -2.94
N LEU A 65 -12.91 1.55 -3.24
CA LEU A 65 -11.89 1.28 -4.25
C LEU A 65 -10.82 0.30 -3.77
N LEU A 66 -10.81 -0.04 -2.49
CA LEU A 66 -9.95 -1.10 -1.92
C LEU A 66 -10.55 -2.50 -2.09
N LEU A 67 -11.85 -2.63 -2.31
CA LEU A 67 -12.48 -3.95 -2.43
C LEU A 67 -11.97 -4.77 -3.61
N PRO A 68 -11.86 -4.23 -4.84
CA PRO A 68 -11.35 -4.99 -5.98
C PRO A 68 -9.96 -5.61 -5.74
N PRO A 69 -8.92 -4.88 -5.27
CA PRO A 69 -7.61 -5.47 -5.01
C PRO A 69 -7.60 -6.45 -3.83
N LEU A 70 -8.41 -6.25 -2.79
CA LEU A 70 -8.54 -7.19 -1.68
C LEU A 70 -9.16 -8.51 -2.13
N TYR A 71 -10.26 -8.45 -2.89
CA TYR A 71 -10.87 -9.65 -3.46
C TYR A 71 -9.96 -10.33 -4.48
N MET A 72 -9.24 -9.57 -5.31
CA MET A 72 -8.27 -10.13 -6.24
C MET A 72 -7.18 -10.93 -5.53
N ALA A 73 -6.66 -10.40 -4.42
CA ALA A 73 -5.68 -11.10 -3.60
C ALA A 73 -6.25 -12.39 -3.00
N ALA A 74 -7.49 -12.37 -2.53
CA ALA A 74 -8.16 -13.54 -1.97
C ALA A 74 -8.47 -14.61 -3.03
N GLU A 75 -9.01 -14.21 -4.18
CA GLU A 75 -9.39 -15.11 -5.26
C GLU A 75 -8.20 -15.71 -6.00
N SER A 76 -7.03 -15.10 -5.94
CA SER A 76 -5.79 -15.70 -6.46
C SER A 76 -5.48 -17.04 -5.82
N ARG A 77 -5.96 -17.29 -4.59
CA ARG A 77 -5.72 -18.50 -3.79
C ARG A 77 -4.24 -18.88 -3.72
N ASN A 78 -3.37 -17.91 -3.88
CA ASN A 78 -1.93 -18.11 -3.93
C ASN A 78 -1.25 -17.19 -2.89
N PRO A 79 -0.54 -17.75 -1.89
CA PRO A 79 0.11 -16.97 -0.84
C PRO A 79 1.26 -16.09 -1.37
N TYR A 80 1.72 -16.34 -2.59
CA TYR A 80 2.80 -15.59 -3.23
C TYR A 80 2.30 -14.43 -4.10
N PHE A 81 0.99 -14.28 -4.24
CA PHE A 81 0.40 -13.15 -4.97
C PHE A 81 0.31 -11.93 -4.08
N ARG A 82 0.92 -10.83 -4.49
CA ARG A 82 0.88 -9.55 -3.79
C ARG A 82 0.31 -8.48 -4.68
N VAL A 83 -0.43 -7.56 -4.05
CA VAL A 83 -0.98 -6.40 -4.72
C VAL A 83 -0.41 -5.14 -4.08
N GLY A 84 0.10 -4.25 -4.89
CA GLY A 84 0.71 -3.00 -4.48
C GLY A 84 -0.03 -1.78 -5.02
N TYR A 85 -0.02 -0.70 -4.23
CA TYR A 85 -0.51 0.60 -4.63
C TYR A 85 0.53 1.68 -4.32
N ASN A 86 0.70 2.59 -5.27
CA ASN A 86 1.52 3.78 -5.12
C ASN A 86 0.62 5.01 -5.19
N SER A 87 0.64 5.89 -4.19
CA SER A 87 0.00 7.20 -4.30
C SER A 87 0.86 8.16 -5.14
N LEU A 88 0.27 9.26 -5.58
CA LEU A 88 1.05 10.38 -6.12
C LEU A 88 2.07 10.85 -5.08
N GLY A 89 3.30 11.13 -5.51
CA GLY A 89 4.43 11.43 -4.62
C GLY A 89 5.08 10.22 -3.94
N ALA A 90 4.48 9.02 -4.06
CA ALA A 90 5.07 7.73 -3.66
C ALA A 90 5.24 6.80 -4.87
N TYR A 91 5.71 7.36 -5.99
CA TYR A 91 6.05 6.67 -7.25
C TYR A 91 4.89 6.13 -8.08
N ALA A 92 3.64 6.65 -7.89
CA ALA A 92 2.67 6.55 -8.97
C ALA A 92 3.14 7.40 -10.16
N THR A 93 3.24 6.80 -11.34
CA THR A 93 3.73 7.46 -12.56
C THR A 93 2.62 8.18 -13.32
N ILE A 94 1.36 7.80 -13.09
CA ILE A 94 0.17 8.38 -13.73
C ILE A 94 -0.92 8.66 -12.71
N ASN A 95 -1.72 9.70 -12.96
CA ASN A 95 -2.89 10.05 -12.15
C ASN A 95 -4.15 9.38 -12.70
N HIS A 96 -4.13 8.06 -12.77
CA HIS A 96 -5.28 7.20 -13.08
C HIS A 96 -5.23 6.01 -12.13
N LEU A 97 -6.32 5.72 -11.44
CA LEU A 97 -6.34 4.70 -10.39
C LEU A 97 -5.91 3.35 -10.92
N HIS A 98 -4.84 2.85 -10.38
CA HIS A 98 -4.33 1.51 -10.66
C HIS A 98 -3.62 0.92 -9.44
N PHE A 99 -3.66 -0.40 -9.38
CA PHE A 99 -2.85 -1.23 -8.50
C PHE A 99 -1.93 -2.08 -9.37
N GLN A 100 -0.80 -2.52 -8.80
CA GLN A 100 0.11 -3.46 -9.46
C GLN A 100 0.07 -4.78 -8.70
N ALA A 101 0.23 -5.89 -9.40
CA ALA A 101 0.29 -7.19 -8.74
C ALA A 101 1.22 -8.14 -9.48
N TYR A 102 1.88 -9.02 -8.72
CA TYR A 102 2.68 -10.12 -9.27
C TYR A 102 2.86 -11.26 -8.25
N TYR A 103 3.46 -12.33 -8.69
CA TYR A 103 3.84 -13.46 -7.86
C TYR A 103 5.32 -13.37 -7.48
N LEU A 104 5.62 -13.43 -6.17
CA LEU A 104 6.98 -13.55 -5.68
C LEU A 104 7.05 -14.73 -4.71
N MET A 105 7.86 -15.74 -5.01
CA MET A 105 7.95 -16.99 -4.23
C MET A 105 8.46 -16.79 -2.80
N GLU A 106 9.10 -15.66 -2.54
CA GLU A 106 9.55 -15.26 -1.20
C GLU A 106 8.61 -14.22 -0.57
N ALA A 107 8.46 -14.28 0.75
CA ALA A 107 7.79 -13.21 1.47
C ALA A 107 8.68 -11.98 1.52
N PHE A 108 8.09 -10.80 1.31
CA PHE A 108 8.81 -9.54 1.46
C PHE A 108 9.38 -9.40 2.87
N PRO A 109 10.55 -8.76 3.06
CA PRO A 109 11.11 -8.47 4.38
C PRO A 109 10.11 -7.81 5.34
N ILE A 110 9.28 -6.88 4.86
CA ILE A 110 8.22 -6.23 5.66
C ILE A 110 7.18 -7.24 6.18
N GLU A 111 6.87 -8.29 5.44
CA GLU A 111 5.93 -9.34 5.86
C GLU A 111 6.48 -10.20 7.02
N ARG A 112 7.82 -10.32 7.09
CA ARG A 112 8.54 -11.06 8.13
C ARG A 112 8.87 -10.22 9.36
N ALA A 113 8.74 -8.89 9.24
CA ALA A 113 9.05 -7.98 10.33
C ALA A 113 8.10 -8.19 11.53
N GLN A 114 8.63 -7.95 12.71
CA GLN A 114 7.85 -8.03 13.95
C GLN A 114 6.76 -6.96 13.95
N THR A 115 5.66 -7.26 14.63
CA THR A 115 4.56 -6.31 14.79
C THR A 115 4.15 -6.18 16.24
N THR A 116 3.83 -4.95 16.65
CA THR A 116 3.31 -4.66 17.98
C THR A 116 1.90 -4.08 17.86
N ARG A 117 0.96 -4.67 18.58
CA ARG A 117 -0.44 -4.25 18.53
C ARG A 117 -0.61 -2.84 19.04
N LEU A 118 -1.25 -1.96 18.25
CA LEU A 118 -1.62 -0.65 18.72
C LEU A 118 -2.69 -0.73 19.82
N PRO A 119 -2.60 0.11 20.88
CA PRO A 119 -3.62 0.16 21.91
C PRO A 119 -4.98 0.47 21.33
N GLN A 120 -6.03 -0.26 21.75
CA GLN A 120 -7.41 -0.08 21.26
C GLN A 120 -7.96 1.34 21.48
N ARG A 121 -7.42 2.11 22.44
CA ARG A 121 -7.78 3.51 22.67
C ARG A 121 -7.41 4.44 21.51
N VAL A 122 -6.44 4.01 20.66
CA VAL A 122 -5.96 4.78 19.50
C VAL A 122 -6.97 4.71 18.36
N TYR A 123 -7.97 3.86 18.46
CA TYR A 123 -8.98 3.67 17.43
C TYR A 123 -10.33 3.32 18.03
N LYS A 124 -11.45 4.00 17.65
CA LYS A 124 -12.78 3.83 18.25
C LYS A 124 -13.46 2.50 17.90
N LYS A 125 -14.24 2.02 18.86
CA LYS A 125 -14.86 0.69 18.92
C LYS A 125 -15.87 0.35 17.80
N ARG A 126 -16.34 1.33 17.01
CA ARG A 126 -17.59 1.19 16.26
C ARG A 126 -17.50 0.44 14.92
N HIS A 127 -16.30 0.26 14.34
CA HIS A 127 -16.15 -0.34 12.99
C HIS A 127 -15.18 -1.53 12.93
N ARG A 128 -14.99 -2.30 14.02
CA ARG A 128 -13.76 -3.05 14.24
C ARG A 128 -13.85 -4.49 14.63
N HIS A 129 -15.02 -5.06 14.54
CA HIS A 129 -15.11 -6.48 14.82
C HIS A 129 -14.19 -7.22 13.83
N GLY A 130 -13.07 -7.74 14.35
CA GLY A 130 -12.19 -8.63 13.63
C GLY A 130 -11.06 -8.01 12.79
N VAL A 131 -10.85 -6.66 12.79
CA VAL A 131 -9.62 -6.05 12.24
C VAL A 131 -8.68 -5.66 13.37
N VAL A 132 -7.41 -6.07 13.27
CA VAL A 132 -6.34 -5.70 14.21
C VAL A 132 -5.37 -4.78 13.49
N VAL A 133 -5.02 -3.66 14.12
CA VAL A 133 -3.99 -2.75 13.61
C VAL A 133 -2.74 -2.89 14.46
N ASN A 134 -1.64 -3.21 13.81
CA ASN A 134 -0.32 -3.36 14.40
C ASN A 134 0.63 -2.31 13.82
N GLN A 135 1.58 -1.91 14.62
CA GLN A 135 2.76 -1.23 14.14
C GLN A 135 3.79 -2.26 13.73
N VAL A 136 4.44 -2.06 12.59
CA VAL A 136 5.61 -2.87 12.20
C VAL A 136 6.84 -2.35 12.94
N THR A 137 7.59 -3.28 13.56
CA THR A 137 8.82 -3.01 14.31
C THR A 137 9.96 -3.83 13.74
N GLY A 138 11.21 -3.38 13.94
CA GLY A 138 12.37 -4.08 13.37
C GLY A 138 12.49 -3.99 11.85
N TYR A 139 11.83 -3.02 11.23
CA TYR A 139 11.91 -2.69 9.82
C TYR A 139 12.28 -1.21 9.65
N PRO A 140 13.13 -0.84 8.66
CA PRO A 140 13.66 0.52 8.56
C PRO A 140 12.61 1.58 8.22
N VAL A 141 11.46 1.17 7.67
CA VAL A 141 10.37 2.08 7.32
C VAL A 141 9.24 1.93 8.33
N ARG A 142 8.80 3.05 8.88
CA ARG A 142 7.64 3.08 9.79
C ARG A 142 6.35 2.87 9.02
N CYS A 143 5.59 1.86 9.42
CA CYS A 143 4.34 1.52 8.77
C CYS A 143 3.37 0.80 9.71
N LEU A 144 2.12 0.74 9.30
CA LEU A 144 1.07 0.00 9.99
C LEU A 144 0.72 -1.26 9.20
N CYS A 145 0.44 -2.34 9.92
CA CYS A 145 -0.12 -3.56 9.37
C CYS A 145 -1.56 -3.72 9.86
N PHE A 146 -2.50 -3.71 8.93
CA PHE A 146 -3.91 -4.02 9.15
C PHE A 146 -4.12 -5.51 8.91
N GLU A 147 -4.54 -6.23 9.92
CA GLU A 147 -4.80 -7.67 9.84
C GLU A 147 -6.30 -7.95 9.93
N ARG A 148 -6.85 -8.52 8.88
CA ARG A 148 -8.21 -9.06 8.87
C ARG A 148 -8.18 -10.42 9.58
N LYS A 149 -8.74 -10.49 10.77
CA LYS A 149 -8.96 -11.76 11.51
C LYS A 149 -10.34 -12.31 11.15
N ASP A 150 -11.35 -11.95 11.93
CA ASP A 150 -12.73 -12.41 11.73
C ASP A 150 -13.60 -11.36 11.02
N ALA A 151 -12.98 -10.29 10.50
CA ALA A 151 -13.68 -9.21 9.81
C ALA A 151 -13.99 -9.58 8.35
N THR A 152 -14.94 -8.87 7.75
CA THR A 152 -15.16 -8.87 6.32
C THR A 152 -14.14 -7.98 5.61
N PHE A 153 -14.03 -8.11 4.28
CA PHE A 153 -13.18 -7.20 3.49
C PHE A 153 -13.71 -5.77 3.50
N GLU A 154 -15.02 -5.58 3.58
CA GLU A 154 -15.64 -4.26 3.70
C GLU A 154 -15.20 -3.57 5.01
N ALA A 155 -15.19 -4.28 6.13
CA ALA A 155 -14.74 -3.72 7.41
C ALA A 155 -13.24 -3.36 7.40
N LEU A 156 -12.41 -4.17 6.72
CA LEU A 156 -11.00 -3.86 6.48
C LEU A 156 -10.86 -2.64 5.56
N ALA A 157 -11.59 -2.62 4.44
CA ALA A 157 -11.56 -1.54 3.47
C ALA A 157 -12.02 -0.21 4.07
N ASP A 158 -13.08 -0.21 4.89
CA ASP A 158 -13.54 0.97 5.60
C ASP A 158 -12.47 1.54 6.53
N LEU A 159 -11.85 0.70 7.36
CA LEU A 159 -10.85 1.17 8.31
C LEU A 159 -9.57 1.67 7.61
N LEU A 160 -9.07 0.90 6.66
CA LEU A 160 -7.87 1.24 5.88
C LEU A 160 -8.12 2.43 4.96
N GLY A 161 -9.25 2.46 4.26
CA GLY A 161 -9.62 3.53 3.33
C GLY A 161 -9.72 4.88 4.04
N ASN A 162 -10.37 4.92 5.21
CA ASN A 162 -10.42 6.13 6.03
C ASN A 162 -9.01 6.61 6.45
N ALA A 163 -8.08 5.70 6.75
CA ALA A 163 -6.69 6.07 7.04
C ALA A 163 -6.00 6.65 5.79
N CYS A 164 -6.21 6.05 4.63
CA CYS A 164 -5.67 6.54 3.36
C CYS A 164 -6.23 7.94 2.99
N GLU A 165 -7.53 8.14 3.16
CA GLU A 165 -8.18 9.44 2.90
C GLU A 165 -7.56 10.56 3.73
N ARG A 166 -7.29 10.32 5.01
CA ARG A 166 -6.63 11.28 5.90
C ARG A 166 -5.19 11.61 5.48
N LEU A 167 -4.44 10.62 4.98
CA LEU A 167 -3.13 10.88 4.38
C LEU A 167 -3.26 11.75 3.13
N GLN A 168 -4.21 11.44 2.27
CA GLN A 168 -4.48 12.19 1.04
C GLN A 168 -4.91 13.64 1.32
N GLU A 169 -5.75 13.87 2.33
CA GLU A 169 -6.17 15.21 2.77
C GLU A 169 -4.98 16.07 3.23
N ARG A 170 -3.94 15.44 3.77
CA ARG A 170 -2.73 16.11 4.25
C ARG A 170 -1.57 16.10 3.25
N ASN A 171 -1.83 15.62 2.03
CA ASN A 171 -0.82 15.46 0.98
C ASN A 171 0.39 14.63 1.42
N ILE A 172 0.18 13.60 2.24
CA ILE A 172 1.23 12.66 2.64
C ILE A 172 1.22 11.49 1.68
N PRO A 173 2.30 11.29 0.91
CA PRO A 173 2.46 10.16 0.04
C PRO A 173 2.51 8.85 0.82
N PHE A 174 1.96 7.76 0.24
CA PHE A 174 1.99 6.44 0.85
C PHE A 174 1.92 5.33 -0.17
N ASN A 175 2.33 4.14 0.26
CA ASN A 175 2.16 2.91 -0.49
C ASN A 175 1.28 1.93 0.32
N LEU A 176 0.62 1.00 -0.39
CA LEU A 176 -0.06 -0.14 0.22
C LEU A 176 0.51 -1.43 -0.35
N LEU A 177 0.84 -2.38 0.53
CA LEU A 177 1.12 -3.76 0.15
C LEU A 177 0.03 -4.65 0.71
N ILE A 178 -0.72 -5.33 -0.15
CA ILE A 178 -1.72 -6.34 0.19
C ILE A 178 -1.07 -7.71 0.03
N ALA A 179 -1.04 -8.49 1.08
CA ALA A 179 -0.43 -9.80 1.19
C ALA A 179 -1.35 -10.80 1.89
N ASP A 180 -0.94 -12.06 1.97
CA ASP A 180 -1.63 -13.11 2.70
C ASP A 180 -3.12 -13.20 2.30
N HIS A 181 -3.39 -13.40 1.01
CA HIS A 181 -4.76 -13.49 0.46
C HIS A 181 -5.67 -12.29 0.85
N GLY A 182 -5.10 -11.09 0.94
CA GLY A 182 -5.83 -9.88 1.37
C GLY A 182 -6.07 -9.80 2.88
N ALA A 183 -5.56 -10.75 3.67
CA ALA A 183 -5.72 -10.73 5.12
C ALA A 183 -4.76 -9.77 5.83
N ARG A 184 -3.66 -9.37 5.20
CA ARG A 184 -2.68 -8.42 5.73
C ARG A 184 -2.46 -7.29 4.75
N VAL A 185 -2.61 -6.05 5.21
CA VAL A 185 -2.32 -4.87 4.39
C VAL A 185 -1.38 -3.94 5.15
N PHE A 186 -0.25 -3.63 4.52
CA PHE A 186 0.73 -2.68 5.05
C PHE A 186 0.45 -1.30 4.48
N LEU A 187 0.20 -0.33 5.33
CA LEU A 187 0.10 1.09 4.99
C LEU A 187 1.44 1.75 5.32
N ILE A 188 2.11 2.26 4.29
CA ILE A 188 3.49 2.74 4.35
C ILE A 188 3.53 4.21 3.93
N PRO A 189 3.32 5.17 4.83
CA PRO A 189 3.54 6.58 4.53
C PRO A 189 5.02 6.85 4.28
N GLN A 190 5.35 7.73 3.31
CA GLN A 190 6.73 8.01 2.96
C GLN A 190 6.99 9.48 2.58
N VAL A 191 8.28 9.84 2.54
CA VAL A 191 8.75 11.20 2.21
C VAL A 191 9.95 11.21 1.25
N PHE A 192 10.29 10.09 0.62
CA PHE A 192 11.53 9.97 -0.17
C PHE A 192 11.56 10.98 -1.33
N SER A 193 10.51 11.06 -2.14
CA SER A 193 10.45 12.01 -3.27
C SER A 193 10.62 13.46 -2.80
N HIS A 194 10.07 13.82 -1.64
CA HIS A 194 10.20 15.16 -1.08
C HIS A 194 11.63 15.45 -0.62
N ARG A 195 12.28 14.49 0.07
CA ARG A 195 13.70 14.60 0.47
C ARG A 195 14.61 14.64 -0.73
N ALA A 196 14.36 13.82 -1.75
CA ALA A 196 15.13 13.81 -2.99
C ALA A 196 15.08 15.17 -3.70
N ALA A 197 13.89 15.77 -3.80
CA ALA A 197 13.72 17.10 -4.41
C ALA A 197 14.45 18.21 -3.63
N LYS A 198 14.74 18.01 -2.34
CA LYS A 198 15.51 18.94 -1.51
C LYS A 198 17.01 18.64 -1.44
N GLY A 199 17.46 17.55 -2.07
CA GLY A 199 18.85 17.09 -1.97
C GLY A 199 19.21 16.52 -0.59
N GLU A 200 18.21 16.06 0.18
CA GLU A 200 18.40 15.52 1.53
C GLU A 200 18.67 14.00 1.54
N ILE A 201 18.67 13.34 0.35
CA ILE A 201 19.03 11.94 0.23
C ILE A 201 20.56 11.82 0.14
N PRO A 202 21.20 10.96 0.95
CA PRO A 202 22.64 10.72 0.87
C PRO A 202 23.06 10.34 -0.57
N GLU A 203 24.23 10.83 -0.99
CA GLU A 203 24.72 10.65 -2.37
C GLU A 203 24.86 9.17 -2.76
N ASP A 204 25.38 8.35 -1.84
CA ASP A 204 25.51 6.89 -2.03
C ASP A 204 24.14 6.19 -2.21
N VAL A 205 23.09 6.68 -1.60
CA VAL A 205 21.73 6.19 -1.78
C VAL A 205 21.15 6.69 -3.10
N ALA A 206 21.31 7.99 -3.39
CA ALA A 206 20.78 8.59 -4.61
C ALA A 206 21.43 8.00 -5.88
N ALA A 207 22.72 7.67 -5.82
CA ALA A 207 23.48 7.10 -6.92
C ALA A 207 22.94 5.74 -7.40
N THR A 208 22.35 4.93 -6.52
CA THR A 208 21.75 3.63 -6.89
C THR A 208 20.58 3.75 -7.86
N GLY A 209 19.96 4.93 -7.94
CA GLY A 209 18.76 5.18 -8.76
C GLY A 209 17.56 4.33 -8.38
N VAL A 210 17.57 3.68 -7.21
CA VAL A 210 16.40 2.92 -6.68
C VAL A 210 15.34 3.90 -6.21
N ASN A 211 14.13 3.70 -6.69
CA ASN A 211 12.97 4.46 -6.30
C ASN A 211 12.13 3.60 -5.34
N PRO A 212 11.93 3.99 -4.07
CA PRO A 212 11.18 3.17 -3.12
C PRO A 212 9.66 3.23 -3.39
N ALA A 213 9.23 2.63 -4.51
CA ALA A 213 7.83 2.33 -4.78
C ALA A 213 7.37 1.17 -3.88
N VAL A 214 6.13 0.72 -4.02
CA VAL A 214 5.52 -0.24 -3.09
C VAL A 214 6.35 -1.52 -2.89
N PHE A 215 6.95 -2.05 -3.94
CA PHE A 215 7.68 -3.30 -3.85
C PHE A 215 9.08 -3.09 -3.28
N GLU A 216 9.78 -2.03 -3.72
CA GLU A 216 11.08 -1.67 -3.18
C GLU A 216 10.98 -1.29 -1.70
N ILE A 217 10.01 -0.45 -1.31
CA ILE A 217 9.84 -0.05 0.09
C ILE A 217 9.41 -1.22 0.99
N SER A 218 8.89 -2.29 0.39
CA SER A 218 8.57 -3.55 1.06
C SER A 218 9.76 -4.52 1.15
N GLY A 219 10.87 -4.20 0.46
CA GLY A 219 12.15 -4.93 0.51
C GLY A 219 12.51 -5.73 -0.73
N HIS A 220 11.76 -5.64 -1.84
CA HIS A 220 12.15 -6.18 -3.14
C HIS A 220 12.81 -5.07 -3.96
N LEU A 221 14.11 -4.84 -3.73
CA LEU A 221 14.85 -3.75 -4.34
C LEU A 221 15.20 -4.06 -5.80
N LEU A 222 14.87 -3.12 -6.68
CA LEU A 222 15.17 -3.23 -8.11
C LEU A 222 16.35 -2.33 -8.45
N TYR A 223 17.53 -2.93 -8.62
CA TYR A 223 18.73 -2.25 -9.06
C TYR A 223 18.76 -2.20 -10.59
N LYS A 224 19.18 -1.05 -11.12
CA LYS A 224 19.30 -0.85 -12.57
C LYS A 224 20.68 -1.21 -13.13
N GLN A 225 21.68 -1.23 -12.25
CA GLN A 225 23.06 -1.53 -12.59
C GLN A 225 23.52 -2.79 -11.85
N GLN A 226 24.27 -3.65 -12.55
CA GLN A 226 24.78 -4.90 -11.98
C GLN A 226 25.72 -4.63 -10.81
N ASP A 227 26.60 -3.64 -10.94
CA ASP A 227 27.57 -3.28 -9.90
C ASP A 227 26.88 -2.87 -8.59
N ASP A 228 25.77 -2.11 -8.67
CA ASP A 228 24.98 -1.71 -7.50
C ASP A 228 24.30 -2.93 -6.84
N TYR A 229 23.82 -3.86 -7.66
CA TYR A 229 23.23 -5.11 -7.17
C TYR A 229 24.29 -5.97 -6.45
N ASP A 230 25.47 -6.15 -7.06
CA ASP A 230 26.55 -6.97 -6.52
C ASP A 230 27.16 -6.36 -5.24
N ALA A 231 27.16 -5.03 -5.13
CA ALA A 231 27.63 -4.29 -3.96
C ALA A 231 26.58 -4.16 -2.84
N CYS A 232 25.32 -4.54 -3.09
CA CYS A 232 24.25 -4.36 -2.13
C CYS A 232 24.47 -5.22 -0.89
N THR A 233 24.41 -4.57 0.28
CA THR A 233 24.37 -5.23 1.59
C THR A 233 23.05 -4.94 2.28
N GLN A 234 22.70 -5.75 3.30
CA GLN A 234 21.52 -5.48 4.11
C GLN A 234 21.55 -4.09 4.74
N ASP A 235 22.70 -3.63 5.22
CA ASP A 235 22.86 -2.33 5.85
C ASP A 235 22.65 -1.19 4.83
N ALA A 236 23.18 -1.33 3.59
CA ALA A 236 22.95 -0.38 2.52
C ALA A 236 21.47 -0.32 2.12
N ALA A 237 20.83 -1.50 1.99
CA ALA A 237 19.39 -1.59 1.71
C ALA A 237 18.56 -0.94 2.82
N PHE A 238 18.86 -1.21 4.08
CA PHE A 238 18.15 -0.62 5.23
C PHE A 238 18.37 0.89 5.33
N LYS A 239 19.59 1.38 5.06
CA LYS A 239 19.89 2.80 4.98
C LYS A 239 19.03 3.50 3.92
N MET A 240 18.94 2.91 2.73
CA MET A 240 18.12 3.43 1.63
C MET A 240 16.62 3.46 2.01
N LEU A 241 16.09 2.37 2.55
CA LEU A 241 14.71 2.29 3.00
C LEU A 241 14.41 3.29 4.13
N ALA A 242 15.32 3.50 5.08
CA ALA A 242 15.18 4.47 6.15
C ALA A 242 15.03 5.91 5.62
N CYS A 243 15.64 6.23 4.46
CA CYS A 243 15.47 7.54 3.81
C CYS A 243 14.03 7.80 3.36
N ALA A 244 13.23 6.76 3.15
CA ALA A 244 11.81 6.89 2.79
C ALA A 244 10.91 7.06 4.02
N SER A 245 11.38 6.66 5.21
CA SER A 245 10.57 6.69 6.43
C SER A 245 10.22 8.10 6.86
N LEU A 246 8.98 8.30 7.29
CA LEU A 246 8.59 9.52 8.00
C LEU A 246 9.35 9.64 9.34
N GLY A 247 9.64 10.88 9.78
CA GLY A 247 10.28 11.19 11.08
C GLY A 247 9.39 10.83 12.28
N GLU A 248 9.90 11.10 13.49
CA GLU A 248 9.20 10.74 14.75
C GLU A 248 7.82 11.41 14.90
N ASP A 249 7.66 12.64 14.43
CA ASP A 249 6.37 13.35 14.47
C ASP A 249 5.27 12.62 13.67
N ALA A 250 5.65 11.80 12.71
CA ALA A 250 4.73 11.03 11.91
C ALA A 250 4.13 9.82 12.65
N VAL A 251 4.69 9.44 13.78
CA VAL A 251 4.15 8.37 14.63
C VAL A 251 2.93 8.87 15.42
N GLN A 252 2.99 10.08 15.92
CA GLN A 252 1.81 10.77 16.46
C GLN A 252 0.74 10.89 15.40
N PHE A 253 1.17 11.04 14.15
CA PHE A 253 0.33 11.12 12.98
C PHE A 253 -0.35 9.78 12.60
N ALA A 254 0.34 8.64 12.71
CA ALA A 254 -0.28 7.32 12.48
C ALA A 254 -1.40 7.04 13.51
N GLY A 255 -1.20 7.42 14.78
CA GLY A 255 -2.25 7.41 15.79
C GLY A 255 -3.40 8.36 15.44
N ALA A 256 -3.10 9.53 14.94
CA ALA A 256 -4.09 10.53 14.53
C ALA A 256 -4.86 10.12 13.25
N MET A 257 -4.28 9.28 12.40
CA MET A 257 -4.96 8.74 11.20
C MET A 257 -6.12 7.79 11.53
N LEU A 258 -6.02 7.11 12.66
CA LEU A 258 -7.01 6.09 13.04
C LEU A 258 -8.13 6.65 13.90
N ASP A 259 -7.98 7.85 14.47
CA ASP A 259 -9.00 8.47 15.33
C ASP A 259 -8.98 10.00 15.25
N HIS A 260 -10.10 10.58 14.78
CA HIS A 260 -10.28 12.04 14.70
C HIS A 260 -10.17 12.71 16.09
N ASP A 261 -10.66 12.04 17.14
CA ASP A 261 -10.65 12.62 18.50
C ASP A 261 -9.24 12.61 19.12
N VAL A 262 -8.39 11.64 18.75
CA VAL A 262 -6.96 11.65 19.15
C VAL A 262 -6.23 12.83 18.50
N ALA A 263 -6.51 13.11 17.23
CA ALA A 263 -5.93 14.26 16.54
C ALA A 263 -6.37 15.58 17.18
N VAL A 264 -7.65 15.70 17.55
CA VAL A 264 -8.19 16.88 18.25
C VAL A 264 -7.62 17.01 19.66
N GLY A 265 -7.46 15.91 20.40
CA GLY A 265 -6.86 15.89 21.74
C GLY A 265 -5.38 16.29 21.72
N LEU A 266 -4.59 15.83 20.73
CA LEU A 266 -3.20 16.24 20.53
C LEU A 266 -3.09 17.73 20.17
N CYS A 267 -3.97 18.24 19.31
CA CYS A 267 -4.00 19.68 18.95
C CYS A 267 -4.40 20.58 20.13
N ARG A 268 -5.18 20.06 21.09
CA ARG A 268 -5.58 20.79 22.30
C ARG A 268 -4.60 20.65 23.47
N GLY A 269 -3.54 19.87 23.32
CA GLY A 269 -2.60 19.59 24.42
C GLY A 269 -3.17 18.69 25.52
N GLU A 270 -4.32 18.05 25.29
CA GLU A 270 -5.01 17.19 26.26
C GLU A 270 -4.38 15.78 26.36
N LEU A 271 -3.54 15.42 25.35
CA LEU A 271 -2.79 14.17 25.33
C LEU A 271 -1.29 14.47 25.28
N HIS A 272 -0.60 14.13 26.36
CA HIS A 272 0.86 14.30 26.42
C HIS A 272 1.56 13.31 25.45
N PRO A 273 2.64 13.73 24.75
CA PRO A 273 3.40 12.85 23.84
C PRO A 273 3.88 11.54 24.48
N THR A 274 4.08 11.51 25.79
CA THR A 274 4.49 10.33 26.58
C THR A 274 3.43 9.25 26.72
N THR A 275 2.19 9.47 26.26
CA THR A 275 1.13 8.44 26.27
C THR A 275 1.20 7.48 25.07
N LEU A 276 2.02 7.81 24.07
CA LEU A 276 2.42 6.90 22.99
C LEU A 276 3.84 6.42 23.34
N ALA A 277 4.01 5.14 23.66
CA ALA A 277 5.33 4.60 23.99
C ALA A 277 6.34 5.00 22.89
N PRO A 278 7.54 5.47 23.25
CA PRO A 278 8.54 5.78 22.25
C PRO A 278 8.87 4.53 21.44
N PHE A 279 9.10 4.71 20.15
CA PHE A 279 9.66 3.68 19.31
C PHE A 279 11.14 3.52 19.71
N ALA A 280 11.46 2.45 20.44
CA ALA A 280 12.83 2.02 20.66
C ALA A 280 13.31 1.19 19.47
#